data_84cf381952a0f2c296a8b1256f11f588
#
_entry.id   84cf381952a0f2c296a8b1256f11f588
#
_cell.length_a   1.000
_cell.length_b   1.000
_cell.length_c   1.000
_cell.angle_alpha   90.00
_cell.angle_beta   90.00
_cell.angle_gamma   90.00
#
_symmetry.space_group_name_H-M   'P 1'
#
loop_
_entity.id
_entity.type
_entity.pdbx_description
1 polymer ?
#
loop_
_entity_poly.entity_id
_entity_poly.type
_entity_poly.pdbx_seq_one_letter_code
_entity_poly.pdbx_strand_id
1 'polypeptide(L)'
;MQVTVIGAGLAGCEAAWQLAQRGIAVTLHEMKPEKTTPAHHTADFAELCCSNSLRSDQIENAVGLLKEELRRLDSLILACADATRVEAGGALAVDREGFSKLVTEKIRSHPNITVV
;
A
#
# COMPACT_ATOMS: atom_id res chain seq x y z
N MET A 1 4.97 -9.90 21.24
CA MET A 1 4.70 -10.68 20.02
C MET A 1 5.39 -10.01 18.85
N GLN A 2 6.00 -10.77 18.00
CA GLN A 2 6.64 -10.27 16.79
C GLN A 2 6.09 -11.05 15.60
N VAL A 3 5.83 -10.34 14.49
CA VAL A 3 5.30 -10.96 13.27
C VAL A 3 6.22 -10.64 12.11
N THR A 4 6.48 -11.62 11.28
CA THR A 4 7.25 -11.45 10.05
C THR A 4 6.29 -11.39 8.87
N VAL A 5 6.47 -10.36 8.03
CA VAL A 5 5.71 -10.20 6.78
C VAL A 5 6.69 -10.32 5.63
N ILE A 6 6.35 -11.14 4.64
CA ILE A 6 7.20 -11.37 3.46
C ILE A 6 6.58 -10.66 2.26
N GLY A 7 7.31 -9.70 1.71
CA GLY A 7 6.90 -8.94 0.54
C GLY A 7 6.25 -7.61 0.91
N ALA A 8 6.78 -6.53 0.35
CA ALA A 8 6.28 -5.17 0.57
C ALA A 8 5.44 -4.68 -0.62
N GLY A 9 4.57 -5.53 -1.13
CA GLY A 9 3.54 -5.15 -2.08
C GLY A 9 2.36 -4.50 -1.37
N LEU A 10 1.23 -4.38 -2.07
CA LEU A 10 0.03 -3.77 -1.50
C LEU A 10 -0.43 -4.50 -0.24
N ALA A 11 -0.56 -5.82 -0.33
CA ALA A 11 -1.04 -6.63 0.79
C ALA A 11 -0.06 -6.65 1.96
N GLY A 12 1.23 -6.81 1.69
CA GLY A 12 2.25 -6.87 2.73
C GLY A 12 2.40 -5.56 3.47
N CYS A 13 2.36 -4.45 2.76
CA CYS A 13 2.42 -3.12 3.39
C CYS A 13 1.19 -2.87 4.29
N GLU A 14 0.00 -3.23 3.81
CA GLU A 14 -1.20 -3.07 4.62
C GLU A 14 -1.16 -3.95 5.87
N ALA A 15 -0.75 -5.21 5.72
CA ALA A 15 -0.63 -6.12 6.86
C ALA A 15 0.36 -5.61 7.90
N ALA A 16 1.55 -5.19 7.46
CA ALA A 16 2.57 -4.65 8.35
C ALA A 16 2.06 -3.41 9.09
N TRP A 17 1.40 -2.51 8.37
CA TRP A 17 0.84 -1.28 8.95
C TRP A 17 -0.22 -1.59 10.02
N GLN A 18 -1.18 -2.46 9.69
CA GLN A 18 -2.25 -2.80 10.62
C GLN A 18 -1.72 -3.45 11.89
N LEU A 19 -0.75 -4.35 11.77
CA LEU A 19 -0.10 -4.97 12.93
C LEU A 19 0.64 -3.93 13.78
N ALA A 20 1.41 -3.07 13.12
CA ALA A 20 2.21 -2.06 13.80
C ALA A 20 1.34 -1.02 14.52
N GLN A 21 0.20 -0.63 13.93
CA GLN A 21 -0.75 0.29 14.54
C GLN A 21 -1.39 -0.31 15.81
N ARG A 22 -1.36 -1.63 15.94
CA ARG A 22 -1.88 -2.33 17.12
C ARG A 22 -0.79 -2.68 18.12
N GLY A 23 0.39 -2.07 17.97
CA GLY A 23 1.49 -2.23 18.91
C GLY A 23 2.30 -3.50 18.72
N ILE A 24 2.16 -4.19 17.60
CA ILE A 24 2.90 -5.42 17.32
C ILE A 24 4.17 -5.07 16.56
N ALA A 25 5.32 -5.60 17.00
CA ALA A 25 6.59 -5.44 16.29
C ALA A 25 6.56 -6.28 15.02
N VAL A 26 6.88 -5.66 13.89
CA VAL A 26 6.83 -6.28 12.57
C VAL A 26 8.21 -6.25 11.92
N THR A 27 8.64 -7.39 11.38
CA THR A 27 9.79 -7.45 10.48
C THR A 27 9.26 -7.65 9.07
N LEU A 28 9.49 -6.68 8.20
CA LEU A 28 9.03 -6.71 6.82
C LEU A 28 10.22 -7.03 5.91
N HIS A 29 10.15 -8.17 5.24
CA HIS A 29 11.18 -8.58 4.29
C HIS A 29 10.76 -8.22 2.88
N GLU A 30 11.63 -7.53 2.16
CA GLU A 30 11.39 -7.15 0.78
C GLU A 30 12.64 -7.46 -0.05
N MET A 31 12.45 -8.05 -1.23
CA MET A 31 13.57 -8.41 -2.11
C MET A 31 14.22 -7.22 -2.80
N LYS A 32 13.48 -6.12 -2.98
CA LYS A 32 14.04 -4.89 -3.57
C LYS A 32 14.96 -4.19 -2.58
N PRO A 33 16.01 -3.51 -3.03
CA PRO A 33 16.45 -3.35 -4.42
C PRO A 33 17.30 -4.52 -4.93
N GLU A 34 17.58 -5.53 -4.11
CA GLU A 34 18.45 -6.65 -4.46
C GLU A 34 17.93 -7.44 -5.66
N LYS A 35 16.59 -7.67 -5.70
CA LYS A 35 15.93 -8.40 -6.77
C LYS A 35 14.65 -7.69 -7.17
N THR A 36 14.30 -7.80 -8.46
CA THR A 36 13.02 -7.32 -8.99
C THR A 36 12.50 -8.33 -10.01
N THR A 37 11.19 -8.29 -10.27
CA THR A 37 10.62 -9.03 -11.39
C THR A 37 10.63 -8.15 -12.63
N PRO A 38 10.41 -8.71 -13.86
CA PRO A 38 10.31 -7.89 -15.06
C PRO A 38 9.21 -6.81 -15.02
N ALA A 39 8.18 -6.99 -14.16
CA ALA A 39 7.11 -6.03 -14.02
C ALA A 39 7.47 -4.82 -13.13
N HIS A 40 8.53 -4.91 -12.35
CA HIS A 40 8.93 -3.86 -11.41
C HIS A 40 9.93 -2.90 -12.02
N HIS A 41 9.81 -1.61 -11.72
CA HIS A 41 10.64 -0.54 -12.26
C HIS A 41 11.29 0.34 -11.20
N THR A 42 10.94 0.16 -9.93
CA THR A 42 11.45 1.00 -8.83
C THR A 42 11.73 0.15 -7.60
N ALA A 43 12.53 0.66 -6.68
CA ALA A 43 12.80 0.03 -5.39
C ALA A 43 11.74 0.35 -4.34
N ASP A 44 10.77 1.21 -4.66
CA ASP A 44 9.71 1.59 -3.73
C ASP A 44 8.74 0.43 -3.47
N PHE A 45 8.09 0.47 -2.31
CA PHE A 45 7.08 -0.52 -1.91
C PHE A 45 5.75 -0.25 -2.60
N ALA A 46 4.88 -1.25 -2.61
CA ALA A 46 3.52 -1.16 -3.16
C ALA A 46 3.51 -0.62 -4.60
N GLU A 47 4.46 -1.05 -5.40
CA GLU A 47 4.53 -0.63 -6.79
C GLU A 47 3.37 -1.20 -7.60
N LEU A 48 2.64 -0.31 -8.32
CA LEU A 48 1.54 -0.71 -9.18
C LEU A 48 2.11 -1.10 -10.55
N CYS A 49 2.04 -2.39 -10.88
CA CYS A 49 2.74 -2.93 -12.05
C CYS A 49 1.97 -2.80 -13.37
N CYS A 50 0.65 -3.00 -13.33
CA CYS A 50 -0.16 -3.08 -14.56
C CYS A 50 -0.86 -1.77 -14.90
N SER A 51 -1.34 -1.04 -13.89
CA SER A 51 -2.16 0.15 -14.06
C SER A 51 -2.01 1.04 -12.85
N ASN A 52 -2.30 2.33 -13.03
CA ASN A 52 -2.37 3.27 -11.91
C ASN A 52 -3.78 3.39 -11.33
N SER A 53 -4.69 2.51 -11.76
CA SER A 53 -6.07 2.50 -11.30
C SER A 53 -6.33 1.39 -10.29
N LEU A 54 -6.97 1.74 -9.18
CA LEU A 54 -7.46 0.79 -8.19
C LEU A 54 -8.95 0.48 -8.43
N ARG A 55 -9.43 0.73 -9.64
CA ARG A 55 -10.79 0.45 -10.11
C ARG A 55 -11.80 1.41 -9.48
N SER A 56 -13.08 1.04 -9.51
CA SER A 56 -14.14 1.95 -9.10
C SER A 56 -14.03 2.43 -7.67
N ASP A 57 -14.37 3.71 -7.45
CA ASP A 57 -14.49 4.33 -6.15
C ASP A 57 -15.94 4.71 -5.83
N GLN A 58 -16.89 4.28 -6.66
CA GLN A 58 -18.31 4.58 -6.48
C GLN A 58 -18.95 3.61 -5.51
N ILE A 59 -19.58 4.14 -4.47
CA ILE A 59 -20.12 3.34 -3.36
C ILE A 59 -21.23 2.36 -3.81
N GLU A 60 -21.90 2.64 -4.93
CA GLU A 60 -22.91 1.75 -5.52
C GLU A 60 -22.31 0.50 -6.16
N ASN A 61 -21.02 0.45 -6.38
CA ASN A 61 -20.31 -0.71 -6.92
C ASN A 61 -19.66 -1.49 -5.78
N ALA A 62 -19.61 -2.82 -5.92
CA ALA A 62 -19.02 -3.67 -4.88
C ALA A 62 -17.57 -3.27 -4.55
N VAL A 63 -16.75 -3.01 -5.56
CA VAL A 63 -15.34 -2.64 -5.34
C VAL A 63 -15.20 -1.24 -4.74
N GLY A 64 -16.12 -0.33 -5.05
CA GLY A 64 -16.15 1.01 -4.43
C GLY A 64 -16.63 0.95 -2.99
N LEU A 65 -17.64 0.13 -2.72
CA LEU A 65 -18.11 -0.08 -1.36
C LEU A 65 -17.02 -0.70 -0.48
N LEU A 66 -16.30 -1.69 -1.01
CA LEU A 66 -15.17 -2.30 -0.29
C LEU A 66 -14.13 -1.24 0.08
N LYS A 67 -13.82 -0.31 -0.82
CA LYS A 67 -12.87 0.76 -0.54
C LYS A 67 -13.35 1.65 0.61
N GLU A 68 -14.63 1.98 0.63
CA GLU A 68 -15.20 2.78 1.71
C GLU A 68 -15.10 2.05 3.05
N GLU A 69 -15.37 0.76 3.05
CA GLU A 69 -15.20 -0.07 4.24
C GLU A 69 -13.74 -0.09 4.72
N LEU A 70 -12.80 -0.22 3.81
CA LEU A 70 -11.38 -0.19 4.13
C LEU A 70 -10.96 1.17 4.69
N ARG A 71 -11.49 2.28 4.16
CA ARG A 71 -11.24 3.61 4.71
C ARG A 71 -11.68 3.71 6.17
N ARG A 72 -12.83 3.15 6.49
CA ARG A 72 -13.35 3.14 7.85
C ARG A 72 -12.54 2.28 8.79
N LEU A 73 -11.75 1.34 8.25
CA LEU A 73 -10.83 0.51 9.02
C LEU A 73 -9.40 1.10 9.06
N ASP A 74 -9.24 2.34 8.63
CA ASP A 74 -7.96 3.06 8.61
C ASP A 74 -6.89 2.38 7.74
N SER A 75 -7.29 1.96 6.53
CA SER A 75 -6.38 1.35 5.57
C SER A 75 -5.25 2.31 5.18
N LEU A 76 -4.01 1.84 5.25
CA LEU A 76 -2.84 2.58 4.77
C LEU A 76 -2.92 2.79 3.25
N ILE A 77 -3.24 1.72 2.52
CA ILE A 77 -3.29 1.76 1.06
C ILE A 77 -4.32 2.78 0.59
N LEU A 78 -5.52 2.78 1.17
CA LEU A 78 -6.56 3.75 0.79
C LEU A 78 -6.18 5.17 1.18
N ALA A 79 -5.55 5.39 2.32
CA ALA A 79 -5.10 6.71 2.73
C ALA A 79 -4.06 7.27 1.75
N CYS A 80 -3.10 6.44 1.35
CA CYS A 80 -2.07 6.84 0.39
C CYS A 80 -2.66 7.05 -1.01
N ALA A 81 -3.63 6.22 -1.41
CA ALA A 81 -4.30 6.36 -2.68
C ALA A 81 -5.10 7.66 -2.74
N ASP A 82 -5.85 7.96 -1.70
CA ASP A 82 -6.62 9.21 -1.64
C ASP A 82 -5.71 10.45 -1.69
N ALA A 83 -4.55 10.38 -1.05
CA ALA A 83 -3.58 11.48 -1.01
C ALA A 83 -2.88 11.71 -2.37
N THR A 84 -2.82 10.70 -3.23
CA THR A 84 -2.13 10.76 -4.52
C THR A 84 -3.08 10.60 -5.72
N ARG A 85 -4.36 10.78 -5.48
CA ARG A 85 -5.43 10.63 -6.48
C ARG A 85 -5.25 11.57 -7.66
N VAL A 86 -5.51 11.05 -8.86
CA VAL A 86 -5.59 11.85 -10.08
C VAL A 86 -6.97 11.68 -10.70
N GLU A 87 -7.35 12.61 -11.61
CA GLU A 87 -8.65 12.62 -12.24
C GLU A 87 -8.85 11.39 -13.12
N ALA A 88 -9.91 10.62 -12.89
CA ALA A 88 -10.20 9.40 -13.66
C ALA A 88 -11.69 9.02 -13.58
N GLY A 89 -12.58 9.98 -13.56
CA GLY A 89 -14.02 9.72 -13.48
C GLY A 89 -14.38 9.03 -12.18
N GLY A 90 -15.08 7.89 -12.27
CA GLY A 90 -15.51 7.12 -11.09
C GLY A 90 -14.49 6.14 -10.56
N ALA A 91 -13.28 6.09 -11.14
CA ALA A 91 -12.23 5.20 -10.68
C ALA A 91 -11.28 5.91 -9.71
N LEU A 92 -10.68 5.13 -8.81
CA LEU A 92 -9.62 5.62 -7.95
C LEU A 92 -8.28 5.38 -8.65
N ALA A 93 -7.84 6.39 -9.40
CA ALA A 93 -6.53 6.38 -10.04
C ALA A 93 -5.57 7.25 -9.25
N VAL A 94 -4.29 6.91 -9.29
CA VAL A 94 -3.27 7.57 -8.48
C VAL A 94 -2.07 7.96 -9.33
N ASP A 95 -1.30 8.95 -8.85
CA ASP A 95 0.05 9.18 -9.32
C ASP A 95 0.90 7.99 -8.85
N ARG A 96 1.26 7.13 -9.78
CA ARG A 96 1.89 5.84 -9.48
C ARG A 96 3.14 5.98 -8.61
N GLU A 97 4.05 6.85 -9.01
CA GLU A 97 5.29 7.06 -8.27
C GLU A 97 5.04 7.72 -6.90
N GLY A 98 4.17 8.73 -6.87
CA GLY A 98 3.80 9.41 -5.63
C GLY A 98 3.15 8.47 -4.63
N PHE A 99 2.28 7.57 -5.11
CA PHE A 99 1.64 6.57 -4.27
C PHE A 99 2.67 5.62 -3.64
N SER A 100 3.55 5.03 -4.46
CA SER A 100 4.59 4.11 -3.97
C SER A 100 5.54 4.79 -2.99
N LYS A 101 5.96 6.02 -3.30
CA LYS A 101 6.84 6.77 -2.40
C LYS A 101 6.17 7.04 -1.05
N LEU A 102 4.90 7.43 -1.06
CA LEU A 102 4.17 7.73 0.17
C LEU A 102 3.99 6.48 1.04
N VAL A 103 3.64 5.34 0.43
CA VAL A 103 3.56 4.07 1.16
C VAL A 103 4.91 3.72 1.76
N THR A 104 5.97 3.82 0.98
CA THR A 104 7.34 3.51 1.41
C THR A 104 7.74 4.39 2.60
N GLU A 105 7.49 5.69 2.54
CA GLU A 105 7.80 6.61 3.62
C GLU A 105 7.08 6.25 4.91
N LYS A 106 5.78 5.98 4.83
CA LYS A 106 4.98 5.64 6.01
C LYS A 106 5.46 4.34 6.65
N ILE A 107 5.74 3.33 5.85
CA ILE A 107 6.23 2.04 6.35
C ILE A 107 7.60 2.21 7.02
N ARG A 108 8.55 2.89 6.34
CA ARG A 108 9.92 3.03 6.85
C ARG A 108 10.01 3.92 8.08
N SER A 109 9.09 4.85 8.25
CA SER A 109 9.10 5.76 9.40
C SER A 109 8.32 5.23 10.60
N HIS A 110 7.61 4.11 10.47
CA HIS A 110 6.85 3.56 11.60
C HIS A 110 7.79 2.88 12.59
N PRO A 111 7.73 3.25 13.88
CA PRO A 111 8.68 2.71 14.88
C PRO A 111 8.55 1.21 15.14
N ASN A 112 7.40 0.63 14.85
CA ASN A 112 7.16 -0.81 15.06
C ASN A 112 7.45 -1.68 13.85
N ILE A 113 7.92 -1.10 12.74
CA ILE A 113 8.23 -1.84 11.51
C ILE A 113 9.74 -1.77 11.25
N THR A 114 10.37 -2.93 11.17
CA THR A 114 11.76 -3.06 10.74
C THR A 114 11.77 -3.64 9.33
N VAL A 115 12.41 -2.95 8.39
CA VAL A 115 12.54 -3.41 7.00
C VAL A 115 13.87 -4.12 6.81
N VAL A 116 13.80 -5.30 6.20
CA VAL A 116 15.00 -6.12 5.94
C VAL A 116 15.16 -6.40 4.46
#